data_db29effbef7ef7166db143bd942bd7ef
#
_entry.id   db29effbef7ef7166db143bd942bd7ef
#
_cell.length_a   1.000
_cell.length_b   1.000
_cell.length_c   1.000
_cell.angle_alpha   90.00
_cell.angle_beta   90.00
_cell.angle_gamma   90.00
#
_symmetry.space_group_name_H-M   'P 1'
#
loop_
_entity.id
_entity.type
_entity.pdbx_description
1 polymer ?
#
loop_
_entity_poly.entity_id
_entity_poly.type
_entity_poly.pdbx_seq_one_letter_code
_entity_poly.pdbx_strand_id
1 'polypeptide(L)'
;EHISEGDTVKCTGRILEVPIGPELRGRVVNALGQPIDGKGPVTTKLTTPIEKIAPGVIARQSVDQPMQTGIKAIDAMVPIGRGQRELIIGDRQTGKTAVAIDAIINQKGQNVTCIYVAIGQKASSIKNIVRSLEQHGAMEYTIVVAATASESSAMQFVSAYSGCAMGEYFRDRGEDALIVYDDLSKQAVAY
;
A
#
# COMPACT_ATOMS: atom_id res chain seq x y z
N GLU A 1 11.84 -11.91 -18.09
CA GLU A 1 13.22 -12.46 -18.16
C GLU A 1 13.41 -13.52 -19.27
N HIS A 2 12.40 -13.75 -20.10
CA HIS A 2 12.44 -14.70 -21.20
C HIS A 2 12.17 -14.07 -22.56
N ILE A 3 12.40 -12.76 -22.69
CA ILE A 3 12.24 -12.06 -23.97
C ILE A 3 13.58 -12.01 -24.66
N SER A 4 13.63 -12.50 -25.90
CA SER A 4 14.81 -12.58 -26.74
C SER A 4 14.64 -11.79 -28.03
N GLU A 5 15.74 -11.49 -28.68
CA GLU A 5 15.73 -10.89 -30.02
C GLU A 5 14.92 -11.76 -30.98
N GLY A 6 13.98 -11.17 -31.70
CA GLY A 6 13.11 -11.89 -32.65
C GLY A 6 11.73 -12.28 -32.07
N ASP A 7 11.49 -12.07 -30.79
CA ASP A 7 10.19 -12.35 -30.18
C ASP A 7 9.11 -11.38 -30.69
N THR A 8 7.91 -11.92 -30.88
CA THR A 8 6.76 -11.11 -31.34
C THR A 8 6.12 -10.41 -30.17
N VAL A 9 6.08 -9.09 -30.18
CA VAL A 9 5.38 -8.25 -29.22
C VAL A 9 4.03 -7.81 -29.78
N LYS A 10 2.96 -8.04 -29.02
CA LYS A 10 1.60 -7.59 -29.36
C LYS A 10 1.09 -6.60 -28.32
N CYS A 11 0.58 -5.47 -28.76
CA CYS A 11 -0.10 -4.52 -27.89
C CYS A 11 -1.44 -5.10 -27.42
N THR A 12 -1.71 -5.05 -26.12
CA THR A 12 -2.97 -5.54 -25.54
C THR A 12 -4.12 -4.55 -25.68
N GLY A 13 -3.83 -3.28 -26.04
CA GLY A 13 -4.79 -2.17 -26.07
C GLY A 13 -5.27 -1.74 -24.67
N ARG A 14 -4.70 -2.28 -23.60
CA ARG A 14 -5.03 -1.92 -22.22
C ARG A 14 -3.85 -1.24 -21.54
N ILE A 15 -4.16 -0.23 -20.73
CA ILE A 15 -3.21 0.37 -19.79
C ILE A 15 -3.02 -0.61 -18.63
N LEU A 16 -1.91 -0.51 -17.90
CA LEU A 16 -1.66 -1.33 -16.72
C LEU A 16 -2.69 -1.00 -15.63
N GLU A 17 -3.45 -2.01 -15.25
CA GLU A 17 -4.54 -1.91 -14.27
C GLU A 17 -4.31 -2.88 -13.12
N VAL A 18 -4.87 -2.56 -11.96
CA VAL A 18 -4.88 -3.43 -10.78
C VAL A 18 -6.31 -3.64 -10.28
N PRO A 19 -6.60 -4.80 -9.67
CA PRO A 19 -7.87 -5.02 -9.01
C PRO A 19 -8.02 -4.07 -7.81
N ILE A 20 -9.24 -3.60 -7.60
CA ILE A 20 -9.63 -2.75 -6.49
C ILE A 20 -10.92 -3.28 -5.87
N GLY A 21 -11.21 -2.87 -4.65
CA GLY A 21 -12.45 -3.21 -3.98
C GLY A 21 -12.26 -3.69 -2.54
N PRO A 22 -13.35 -3.82 -1.79
CA PRO A 22 -13.33 -4.27 -0.40
C PRO A 22 -12.87 -5.73 -0.26
N GLU A 23 -12.97 -6.54 -1.33
CA GLU A 23 -12.54 -7.94 -1.36
C GLU A 23 -11.02 -8.11 -1.22
N LEU A 24 -10.26 -7.03 -1.37
CA LEU A 24 -8.82 -7.00 -1.12
C LEU A 24 -8.46 -6.87 0.37
N ARG A 25 -9.39 -6.44 1.23
CA ARG A 25 -9.15 -6.41 2.68
C ARG A 25 -8.84 -7.81 3.19
N GLY A 26 -7.85 -7.94 4.05
CA GLY A 26 -7.39 -9.22 4.57
C GLY A 26 -6.49 -10.04 3.63
N ARG A 27 -6.15 -9.50 2.46
CA ARG A 27 -5.36 -10.19 1.45
C ARG A 27 -3.93 -9.67 1.36
N VAL A 28 -3.04 -10.56 0.93
CA VAL A 28 -1.68 -10.22 0.55
C VAL A 28 -1.56 -10.45 -0.94
N VAL A 29 -1.21 -9.39 -1.67
CA VAL A 29 -1.13 -9.38 -3.13
C VAL A 29 0.24 -8.91 -3.60
N ASN A 30 0.62 -9.27 -4.82
CA ASN A 30 1.81 -8.73 -5.48
C ASN A 30 1.54 -7.33 -6.08
N ALA A 31 2.54 -6.74 -6.72
CA ALA A 31 2.44 -5.42 -7.35
C ALA A 31 1.36 -5.32 -8.46
N LEU A 32 0.92 -6.42 -9.03
CA LEU A 32 -0.17 -6.48 -10.01
C LEU A 32 -1.54 -6.81 -9.38
N GLY A 33 -1.62 -6.87 -8.04
CA GLY A 33 -2.84 -7.21 -7.33
C GLY A 33 -3.22 -8.70 -7.36
N GLN A 34 -2.29 -9.57 -7.79
CA GLN A 34 -2.51 -11.01 -7.75
C GLN A 34 -2.26 -11.55 -6.34
N PRO A 35 -3.16 -12.39 -5.80
CA PRO A 35 -3.01 -12.91 -4.44
C PRO A 35 -1.82 -13.86 -4.33
N ILE A 36 -1.04 -13.69 -3.24
CA ILE A 36 0.12 -14.51 -2.91
C ILE A 36 0.01 -15.14 -1.52
N ASP A 37 -1.14 -15.02 -0.89
CA ASP A 37 -1.44 -15.49 0.48
C ASP A 37 -1.97 -16.93 0.56
N GLY A 38 -2.12 -17.61 -0.56
CA GLY A 38 -2.67 -18.96 -0.61
C GLY A 38 -4.17 -19.08 -0.34
N LYS A 39 -4.88 -17.96 -0.19
CA LYS A 39 -6.33 -17.92 0.10
C LYS A 39 -7.21 -17.96 -1.17
N GLY A 40 -6.64 -18.36 -2.31
CA GLY A 40 -7.35 -18.40 -3.59
C GLY A 40 -7.48 -17.05 -4.28
N PRO A 41 -8.15 -16.99 -5.45
CA PRO A 41 -8.27 -15.76 -6.24
C PRO A 41 -9.09 -14.70 -5.52
N VAL A 42 -8.79 -13.43 -5.80
CA VAL A 42 -9.64 -12.30 -5.37
C VAL A 42 -10.83 -12.20 -6.32
N THR A 43 -12.03 -12.15 -5.76
CA THR A 43 -13.29 -12.22 -6.54
C THR A 43 -13.78 -10.88 -7.07
N THR A 44 -13.03 -9.78 -6.86
CA THR A 44 -13.41 -8.48 -7.39
C THR A 44 -13.39 -8.46 -8.92
N LYS A 45 -14.37 -7.78 -9.51
CA LYS A 45 -14.45 -7.50 -10.95
C LYS A 45 -14.01 -6.07 -11.30
N LEU A 46 -13.71 -5.28 -10.28
CA LEU A 46 -13.33 -3.88 -10.44
C LEU A 46 -11.83 -3.78 -10.67
N THR A 47 -11.44 -3.00 -11.66
CA THR A 47 -10.05 -2.65 -11.94
C THR A 47 -9.91 -1.15 -12.09
N THR A 48 -8.71 -0.64 -11.87
CA THR A 48 -8.38 0.77 -12.10
C THR A 48 -6.97 0.90 -12.64
N PRO A 49 -6.70 1.85 -13.55
CA PRO A 49 -5.34 2.19 -13.94
C PRO A 49 -4.49 2.56 -12.73
N ILE A 50 -3.24 2.13 -12.74
CA ILE A 50 -2.30 2.44 -11.64
C ILE A 50 -1.82 3.89 -11.69
N GLU A 51 -1.81 4.49 -12.87
CA GLU A 51 -1.45 5.90 -13.05
C GLU A 51 -2.70 6.73 -13.31
N LYS A 52 -2.92 7.71 -12.45
CA LYS A 52 -3.99 8.69 -12.55
C LYS A 52 -3.44 10.08 -12.27
N ILE A 53 -4.03 11.08 -12.89
CA ILE A 53 -3.73 12.48 -12.58
C ILE A 53 -4.27 12.81 -11.20
N ALA A 54 -3.39 13.25 -10.31
CA ALA A 54 -3.77 13.65 -8.95
C ALA A 54 -4.69 14.89 -8.99
N PRO A 55 -5.65 15.00 -8.05
CA PRO A 55 -6.47 16.21 -7.92
C PRO A 55 -5.62 17.45 -7.76
N GLY A 56 -5.94 18.51 -8.52
CA GLY A 56 -5.28 19.81 -8.41
C GLY A 56 -5.55 20.48 -7.06
N VAL A 57 -4.82 21.56 -6.77
CA VAL A 57 -4.92 22.28 -5.48
C VAL A 57 -6.32 22.75 -5.17
N ILE A 58 -7.06 23.22 -6.19
CA ILE A 58 -8.42 23.76 -6.02
C ILE A 58 -9.43 22.65 -5.63
N ALA A 59 -9.22 21.41 -6.10
CA ALA A 59 -10.10 20.29 -5.81
C ALA A 59 -9.82 19.61 -4.46
N ARG A 60 -8.75 20.01 -3.76
CA ARG A 60 -8.38 19.43 -2.47
C ARG A 60 -9.11 20.12 -1.32
N GLN A 61 -9.62 19.31 -0.42
CA GLN A 61 -10.19 19.78 0.84
C GLN A 61 -9.08 20.05 1.86
N SER A 62 -9.30 21.02 2.75
CA SER A 62 -8.40 21.26 3.89
C SER A 62 -8.40 20.06 4.83
N VAL A 63 -7.26 19.78 5.43
CA VAL A 63 -7.10 18.74 6.45
C VAL A 63 -7.66 19.26 7.76
N ASP A 64 -8.76 18.70 8.23
CA ASP A 64 -9.51 19.13 9.42
C ASP A 64 -9.81 17.99 10.42
N GLN A 65 -9.48 16.75 10.04
CA GLN A 65 -9.71 15.57 10.89
C GLN A 65 -8.40 14.92 11.28
N PRO A 66 -8.12 14.70 12.59
CA PRO A 66 -6.92 14.01 13.03
C PRO A 66 -7.01 12.52 12.74
N MET A 67 -5.86 11.93 12.38
CA MET A 67 -5.68 10.49 12.34
C MET A 67 -5.05 10.04 13.66
N GLN A 68 -5.74 9.19 14.39
CA GLN A 68 -5.24 8.65 15.66
C GLN A 68 -4.24 7.54 15.39
N THR A 69 -2.95 7.82 15.57
CA THR A 69 -1.89 6.82 15.40
C THR A 69 -1.75 5.88 16.62
N GLY A 70 -2.29 6.31 17.77
CA GLY A 70 -2.12 5.63 19.06
C GLY A 70 -0.74 5.84 19.69
N ILE A 71 0.13 6.61 19.04
CA ILE A 71 1.46 6.96 19.54
C ILE A 71 1.37 8.35 20.19
N LYS A 72 1.41 8.41 21.51
CA LYS A 72 1.22 9.65 22.29
C LYS A 72 2.06 10.82 21.81
N ALA A 73 3.33 10.58 21.49
CA ALA A 73 4.25 11.62 21.02
C ALA A 73 3.79 12.23 19.68
N ILE A 74 3.25 11.43 18.78
CA ILE A 74 2.74 11.89 17.50
C ILE A 74 1.41 12.60 17.71
N ASP A 75 0.44 11.93 18.32
CA ASP A 75 -0.94 12.41 18.42
C ASP A 75 -1.05 13.70 19.27
N ALA A 76 -0.15 13.90 20.26
CA ALA A 76 -0.17 15.06 21.13
C ALA A 76 0.71 16.23 20.67
N MET A 77 1.84 15.97 19.99
CA MET A 77 2.82 17.00 19.66
C MET A 77 2.91 17.31 18.17
N VAL A 78 2.72 16.33 17.30
CA VAL A 78 2.82 16.45 15.85
C VAL A 78 1.69 15.66 15.19
N PRO A 79 0.42 16.02 15.44
CA PRO A 79 -0.71 15.23 14.98
C PRO A 79 -0.74 15.13 13.46
N ILE A 80 -1.07 13.95 12.97
CA ILE A 80 -1.26 13.69 11.54
C ILE A 80 -2.74 13.82 11.22
N GLY A 81 -3.05 14.50 10.12
CA GLY A 81 -4.44 14.64 9.66
C GLY A 81 -4.79 13.68 8.52
N ARG A 82 -6.06 13.35 8.42
CA ARG A 82 -6.59 12.56 7.30
C ARG A 82 -6.48 13.38 6.02
N GLY A 83 -5.76 12.83 5.02
CA GLY A 83 -5.37 13.54 3.80
C GLY A 83 -3.96 14.12 3.81
N GLN A 84 -3.25 14.07 4.95
CA GLN A 84 -1.87 14.50 5.06
C GLN A 84 -0.91 13.45 4.50
N ARG A 85 0.28 13.90 4.12
CA ARG A 85 1.44 13.05 3.81
C ARG A 85 2.49 13.29 4.89
N GLU A 86 2.97 12.21 5.48
CA GLU A 86 3.95 12.23 6.55
C GLU A 86 5.16 11.39 6.18
N LEU A 87 6.36 11.87 6.50
CA LEU A 87 7.62 11.18 6.26
C LEU A 87 8.17 10.63 7.57
N ILE A 88 8.39 9.33 7.63
CA ILE A 88 9.14 8.68 8.70
C ILE A 88 10.56 8.47 8.21
N ILE A 89 11.51 9.27 8.71
CA ILE A 89 12.92 9.22 8.32
C ILE A 89 13.79 8.74 9.47
N GLY A 90 14.83 7.98 9.16
CA GLY A 90 15.81 7.48 10.14
C GLY A 90 16.68 6.38 9.55
N ASP A 91 17.76 6.04 10.24
CA ASP A 91 18.68 4.99 9.85
C ASP A 91 18.04 3.59 9.86
N ARG A 92 18.79 2.60 9.40
CA ARG A 92 18.33 1.21 9.42
C ARG A 92 18.10 0.76 10.89
N GLN A 93 17.03 -0.01 11.10
CA GLN A 93 16.66 -0.59 12.41
C GLN A 93 16.32 0.43 13.50
N THR A 94 15.95 1.64 13.16
CA THR A 94 15.52 2.69 14.12
C THR A 94 14.03 2.63 14.49
N GLY A 95 13.30 1.62 14.01
CA GLY A 95 11.89 1.42 14.37
C GLY A 95 10.88 2.07 13.41
N LYS A 96 11.29 2.56 12.23
CA LYS A 96 10.38 3.17 11.24
C LYS A 96 9.17 2.28 10.90
N THR A 97 9.43 1.01 10.58
CA THR A 97 8.39 0.03 10.29
C THR A 97 7.49 -0.21 11.50
N ALA A 98 8.04 -0.21 12.74
CA ALA A 98 7.24 -0.40 13.95
C ALA A 98 6.23 0.74 14.12
N VAL A 99 6.64 2.00 13.96
CA VAL A 99 5.74 3.16 14.01
C VAL A 99 4.61 3.03 12.99
N ALA A 100 4.92 2.61 11.77
CA ALA A 100 3.93 2.43 10.72
C ALA A 100 2.95 1.28 11.03
N ILE A 101 3.44 0.16 11.52
CA ILE A 101 2.61 -1.01 11.88
C ILE A 101 1.72 -0.69 13.10
N ASP A 102 2.25 -0.01 14.11
CA ASP A 102 1.47 0.42 15.27
C ASP A 102 0.35 1.39 14.86
N ALA A 103 0.64 2.33 13.95
CA ALA A 103 -0.39 3.22 13.39
C ALA A 103 -1.49 2.44 12.65
N ILE A 104 -1.16 1.38 11.90
CA ILE A 104 -2.15 0.51 11.26
C ILE A 104 -2.98 -0.24 12.32
N ILE A 105 -2.35 -0.85 13.31
CA ILE A 105 -3.03 -1.61 14.36
C ILE A 105 -4.03 -0.72 15.10
N ASN A 106 -3.67 0.53 15.35
CA ASN A 106 -4.51 1.49 16.07
C ASN A 106 -5.67 2.06 15.23
N GLN A 107 -5.80 1.71 13.94
CA GLN A 107 -6.97 2.05 13.13
C GLN A 107 -8.17 1.15 13.40
N LYS A 108 -8.07 0.18 14.31
CA LYS A 108 -9.19 -0.69 14.67
C LYS A 108 -10.40 0.14 15.15
N GLY A 109 -11.53 0.00 14.47
CA GLY A 109 -12.77 0.73 14.80
C GLY A 109 -12.79 2.20 14.33
N GLN A 110 -11.78 2.68 13.60
CA GLN A 110 -11.71 4.05 13.09
C GLN A 110 -12.32 4.22 11.68
N ASN A 111 -12.85 3.17 11.10
CA ASN A 111 -13.36 3.13 9.72
C ASN A 111 -12.32 3.53 8.66
N VAL A 112 -11.06 3.21 8.89
CA VAL A 112 -9.95 3.47 7.97
C VAL A 112 -9.52 2.16 7.34
N THR A 113 -9.46 2.12 6.01
CA THR A 113 -8.84 1.00 5.29
C THR A 113 -7.35 1.23 5.21
N CYS A 114 -6.55 0.28 5.67
CA CYS A 114 -5.10 0.39 5.65
C CYS A 114 -4.52 -0.34 4.44
N ILE A 115 -3.51 0.24 3.81
CA ILE A 115 -2.74 -0.39 2.74
C ILE A 115 -1.26 -0.35 3.15
N TYR A 116 -0.66 -1.52 3.33
CA TYR A 116 0.76 -1.62 3.59
C TYR A 116 1.49 -2.08 2.34
N VAL A 117 2.35 -1.22 1.80
CA VAL A 117 3.13 -1.49 0.59
C VAL A 117 4.57 -1.80 0.97
N ALA A 118 4.94 -3.08 0.91
CA ALA A 118 6.30 -3.55 1.16
C ALA A 118 7.10 -3.52 -0.15
N ILE A 119 8.11 -2.65 -0.22
CA ILE A 119 8.91 -2.44 -1.44
C ILE A 119 10.33 -2.95 -1.22
N GLY A 120 10.75 -3.93 -2.02
CA GLY A 120 12.10 -4.46 -2.00
C GLY A 120 12.51 -5.08 -0.65
N GLN A 121 11.56 -5.54 0.14
CA GLN A 121 11.80 -6.19 1.43
C GLN A 121 12.04 -7.69 1.27
N LYS A 122 12.71 -8.30 2.27
CA LYS A 122 12.83 -9.76 2.33
C LYS A 122 11.46 -10.39 2.59
N ALA A 123 11.14 -11.48 1.90
CA ALA A 123 9.88 -12.20 2.07
C ALA A 123 9.63 -12.60 3.54
N SER A 124 10.67 -12.96 4.30
CA SER A 124 10.58 -13.27 5.73
C SER A 124 10.13 -12.06 6.57
N SER A 125 10.60 -10.86 6.24
CA SER A 125 10.18 -9.62 6.93
C SER A 125 8.69 -9.33 6.67
N ILE A 126 8.25 -9.45 5.43
CA ILE A 126 6.84 -9.26 5.05
C ILE A 126 5.96 -10.27 5.78
N LYS A 127 6.38 -11.54 5.84
CA LYS A 127 5.65 -12.59 6.57
C LYS A 127 5.51 -12.27 8.06
N ASN A 128 6.55 -11.74 8.70
CA ASN A 128 6.49 -11.32 10.11
C ASN A 128 5.52 -10.16 10.32
N ILE A 129 5.49 -9.19 9.40
CA ILE A 129 4.55 -8.06 9.44
C ILE A 129 3.11 -8.56 9.31
N VAL A 130 2.83 -9.39 8.30
CA VAL A 130 1.50 -9.99 8.11
C VAL A 130 1.06 -10.74 9.35
N ARG A 131 1.94 -11.56 9.93
CA ARG A 131 1.67 -12.28 11.18
C ARG A 131 1.35 -11.34 12.35
N SER A 132 2.09 -10.25 12.49
CA SER A 132 1.83 -9.24 13.52
C SER A 132 0.46 -8.60 13.33
N LEU A 133 0.11 -8.21 12.10
CA LEU A 133 -1.21 -7.65 11.78
C LEU A 133 -2.35 -8.66 12.05
N GLU A 134 -2.15 -9.93 11.72
CA GLU A 134 -3.11 -11.01 12.02
C GLU A 134 -3.31 -11.20 13.52
N GLN A 135 -2.22 -11.23 14.30
CA GLN A 135 -2.28 -11.38 15.77
C GLN A 135 -3.07 -10.27 16.46
N HIS A 136 -3.05 -9.06 15.91
CA HIS A 136 -3.80 -7.91 16.43
C HIS A 136 -5.18 -7.73 15.77
N GLY A 137 -5.57 -8.63 14.86
CA GLY A 137 -6.83 -8.52 14.11
C GLY A 137 -6.86 -7.38 13.10
N ALA A 138 -5.70 -6.79 12.78
CA ALA A 138 -5.59 -5.64 11.88
C ALA A 138 -5.70 -6.03 10.40
N MET A 139 -5.52 -7.29 10.06
CA MET A 139 -5.68 -7.76 8.68
C MET A 139 -7.12 -7.61 8.17
N GLU A 140 -8.14 -7.58 9.04
CA GLU A 140 -9.54 -7.43 8.62
C GLU A 140 -9.81 -6.15 7.81
N TYR A 141 -9.05 -5.08 8.09
CA TYR A 141 -9.16 -3.79 7.41
C TYR A 141 -7.88 -3.40 6.66
N THR A 142 -6.92 -4.32 6.51
CA THR A 142 -5.62 -4.05 5.87
C THR A 142 -5.46 -4.85 4.58
N ILE A 143 -4.92 -4.19 3.55
CA ILE A 143 -4.44 -4.78 2.31
C ILE A 143 -2.92 -4.73 2.34
N VAL A 144 -2.25 -5.84 2.05
CA VAL A 144 -0.78 -5.88 1.95
C VAL A 144 -0.39 -6.06 0.50
N VAL A 145 0.34 -5.09 -0.03
CA VAL A 145 0.94 -5.15 -1.38
C VAL A 145 2.42 -5.45 -1.21
N ALA A 146 2.88 -6.60 -1.69
CA ALA A 146 4.24 -7.06 -1.51
C ALA A 146 4.99 -7.11 -2.83
N ALA A 147 6.10 -6.37 -2.92
CA ALA A 147 7.12 -6.50 -3.94
C ALA A 147 8.44 -6.84 -3.25
N THR A 148 8.79 -8.11 -3.28
CA THR A 148 9.98 -8.61 -2.56
C THR A 148 11.29 -8.18 -3.24
N ALA A 149 12.40 -8.24 -2.51
CA ALA A 149 13.72 -7.92 -3.05
C ALA A 149 14.19 -8.88 -4.17
N SER A 150 13.55 -10.02 -4.33
CA SER A 150 13.81 -10.98 -5.41
C SER A 150 12.99 -10.73 -6.68
N GLU A 151 12.03 -9.82 -6.62
CA GLU A 151 11.24 -9.43 -7.79
C GLU A 151 11.98 -8.40 -8.65
N SER A 152 11.55 -8.27 -9.91
CA SER A 152 12.16 -7.30 -10.83
C SER A 152 12.01 -5.86 -10.35
N SER A 153 12.92 -4.97 -10.74
CA SER A 153 12.84 -3.54 -10.43
C SER A 153 11.51 -2.94 -10.89
N ALA A 154 10.99 -3.35 -12.05
CA ALA A 154 9.69 -2.90 -12.54
C ALA A 154 8.56 -3.22 -11.55
N MET A 155 8.53 -4.42 -10.96
CA MET A 155 7.52 -4.81 -9.97
C MET A 155 7.68 -4.01 -8.67
N GLN A 156 8.92 -3.78 -8.22
CA GLN A 156 9.18 -2.95 -7.05
C GLN A 156 8.74 -1.51 -7.28
N PHE A 157 9.02 -0.94 -8.45
CA PHE A 157 8.60 0.41 -8.82
C PHE A 157 7.07 0.54 -8.87
N VAL A 158 6.38 -0.37 -9.57
CA VAL A 158 4.94 -0.35 -9.79
C VAL A 158 4.15 -0.55 -8.48
N SER A 159 4.70 -1.26 -7.50
CA SER A 159 4.00 -1.61 -6.26
C SER A 159 3.46 -0.41 -5.49
N ALA A 160 4.19 0.72 -5.49
CA ALA A 160 3.74 1.95 -4.83
C ALA A 160 2.49 2.54 -5.51
N TYR A 161 2.47 2.54 -6.83
CA TYR A 161 1.32 3.01 -7.63
C TYR A 161 0.11 2.09 -7.43
N SER A 162 0.34 0.78 -7.41
CA SER A 162 -0.72 -0.21 -7.17
C SER A 162 -1.37 -0.03 -5.80
N GLY A 163 -0.56 0.13 -4.75
CA GLY A 163 -1.07 0.42 -3.40
C GLY A 163 -1.83 1.73 -3.35
N CYS A 164 -1.35 2.77 -4.04
CA CYS A 164 -2.05 4.04 -4.17
C CYS A 164 -3.42 3.88 -4.84
N ALA A 165 -3.47 3.21 -5.98
CA ALA A 165 -4.70 2.96 -6.74
C ALA A 165 -5.75 2.18 -5.92
N MET A 166 -5.31 1.21 -5.10
CA MET A 166 -6.19 0.49 -4.18
C MET A 166 -6.75 1.40 -3.08
N GLY A 167 -5.92 2.31 -2.53
CA GLY A 167 -6.36 3.29 -1.53
C GLY A 167 -7.29 4.35 -2.09
N GLU A 168 -7.03 4.82 -3.30
CA GLU A 168 -7.87 5.79 -4.01
C GLU A 168 -9.30 5.30 -4.23
N TYR A 169 -9.49 4.01 -4.41
CA TYR A 169 -10.83 3.42 -4.52
C TYR A 169 -11.69 3.75 -3.30
N PHE A 170 -11.15 3.63 -2.09
CA PHE A 170 -11.87 3.94 -0.86
C PHE A 170 -12.07 5.45 -0.71
N ARG A 171 -11.03 6.24 -0.94
CA ARG A 171 -11.11 7.71 -0.94
C ARG A 171 -12.21 8.23 -1.88
N ASP A 172 -12.27 7.75 -3.10
CA ASP A 172 -13.21 8.20 -4.13
C ASP A 172 -14.68 7.84 -3.77
N ARG A 173 -14.87 6.96 -2.79
CA ARG A 173 -16.16 6.59 -2.22
C ARG A 173 -16.49 7.32 -0.92
N GLY A 174 -15.63 8.25 -0.48
CA GLY A 174 -15.80 8.97 0.78
C GLY A 174 -15.41 8.16 2.01
N GLU A 175 -14.64 7.06 1.82
CA GLU A 175 -14.05 6.28 2.90
C GLU A 175 -12.60 6.74 3.13
N ASP A 176 -12.10 6.60 4.36
CA ASP A 176 -10.71 6.94 4.67
C ASP A 176 -9.76 5.78 4.36
N ALA A 177 -8.59 6.13 3.85
CA ALA A 177 -7.52 5.18 3.59
C ALA A 177 -6.18 5.67 4.15
N LEU A 178 -5.49 4.79 4.86
CA LEU A 178 -4.11 4.99 5.31
C LEU A 178 -3.18 4.13 4.45
N ILE A 179 -2.25 4.77 3.73
CA ILE A 179 -1.27 4.05 2.91
C ILE A 179 0.10 4.22 3.54
N VAL A 180 0.80 3.12 3.76
CA VAL A 180 2.19 3.07 4.22
C VAL A 180 3.06 2.50 3.12
N TYR A 181 4.08 3.25 2.70
CA TYR A 181 5.11 2.80 1.77
C TYR A 181 6.39 2.48 2.53
N ASP A 182 6.79 1.22 2.59
CA ASP A 182 8.00 0.77 3.29
C ASP A 182 8.92 -0.02 2.35
N ASP A 183 9.94 0.59 1.72
CA ASP A 183 10.27 2.03 1.79
C ASP A 183 10.41 2.64 0.38
N LEU A 184 10.20 3.95 0.29
CA LEU A 184 10.31 4.70 -0.95
C LEU A 184 11.77 4.86 -1.43
N SER A 185 12.79 4.69 -0.57
CA SER A 185 14.19 4.68 -0.99
C SER A 185 14.47 3.53 -1.94
N LYS A 186 13.91 2.35 -1.67
CA LYS A 186 14.05 1.19 -2.57
C LYS A 186 13.26 1.37 -3.86
N GLN A 187 12.10 2.00 -3.80
CA GLN A 187 11.37 2.36 -5.01
C GLN A 187 12.19 3.31 -5.90
N ALA A 188 12.84 4.32 -5.31
CA ALA A 188 13.68 5.25 -6.04
C ALA A 188 14.91 4.55 -6.68
N VAL A 189 15.46 3.54 -6.02
CA VAL A 189 16.56 2.72 -6.60
C VAL A 189 16.04 1.82 -7.74
N ALA A 190 14.79 1.40 -7.69
CA ALA A 190 14.17 0.58 -8.72
C ALA A 190 13.76 1.38 -9.97
N TYR A 191 13.67 2.70 -9.87
CA TYR A 191 13.42 3.62 -10.98
C TYR A 191 14.65 3.79 -11.87
#